data_8d2b20d75a7254672810a33bbd08d1c2
#
_entry.id   8d2b20d75a7254672810a33bbd08d1c2
#
_cell.length_a   1.000
_cell.length_b   1.000
_cell.length_c   1.000
_cell.angle_alpha   90.00
_cell.angle_beta   90.00
_cell.angle_gamma   90.00
#
_symmetry.space_group_name_H-M   'P 1'
#
loop_
_entity.id
_entity.type
_entity.pdbx_description
1 polymer ?
#
loop_
_entity_poly.entity_id
_entity_poly.type
_entity_poly.pdbx_seq_one_letter_code
_entity_poly.pdbx_strand_id
1 'polypeptide(L)'
;MSDKYRPTAFADVKGAATKIQSVDWWTPPEVFDKLDIEFDIDVAAPIGGVDWIPAKKYYTELDDGLTQDWEGTVWMNPPYGIATGSWLNRFVKHGDGIALVFARTDTRWFHNYALQADALLFTKGRLKFINPERNDTSTSASGSLFVACGEKSVNALEQSGLGWFIRL
;
A
#
# COMPACT_ATOMS: atom_id res chain seq x y z
N MET A 1 -9.43 22.63 8.97
CA MET A 1 -8.43 21.57 8.89
C MET A 1 -8.31 21.11 7.45
N SER A 2 -7.09 21.13 6.94
CA SER A 2 -6.79 20.99 5.53
C SER A 2 -7.21 19.64 4.96
N ASP A 3 -7.76 19.67 3.75
CA ASP A 3 -7.91 18.51 2.87
C ASP A 3 -6.55 17.81 2.73
N LYS A 4 -6.34 16.76 3.51
CA LYS A 4 -5.00 16.17 3.61
C LYS A 4 -4.64 15.20 2.50
N TYR A 5 -5.61 14.60 1.83
CA TYR A 5 -5.34 13.68 0.72
C TYR A 5 -6.62 13.17 0.05
N ARG A 6 -6.59 13.04 -1.27
CA ARG A 6 -7.61 12.32 -2.05
C ARG A 6 -6.91 11.42 -3.06
N PRO A 7 -7.05 10.09 -2.96
CA PRO A 7 -6.46 9.19 -3.95
C PRO A 7 -7.00 9.45 -5.34
N THR A 8 -6.13 9.72 -6.30
CA THR A 8 -6.49 9.99 -7.69
C THR A 8 -7.17 8.82 -8.39
N ALA A 9 -7.01 7.60 -7.88
CA ALA A 9 -7.63 6.41 -8.46
C ALA A 9 -9.16 6.40 -8.43
N PHE A 10 -9.77 7.33 -7.69
CA PHE A 10 -11.22 7.49 -7.60
C PHE A 10 -11.71 8.82 -8.19
N ALA A 11 -10.81 9.61 -8.76
CA ALA A 11 -11.17 10.79 -9.48
C ALA A 11 -11.97 10.42 -10.74
N ASP A 12 -13.13 10.96 -10.83
CA ASP A 12 -14.16 10.67 -11.81
C ASP A 12 -13.68 10.85 -13.25
N VAL A 13 -13.85 9.84 -14.08
CA VAL A 13 -13.61 9.89 -15.51
C VAL A 13 -14.78 10.56 -16.26
N LYS A 14 -15.84 10.97 -15.57
CA LYS A 14 -17.01 11.56 -16.20
C LYS A 14 -17.58 12.70 -15.32
N GLY A 15 -17.24 13.91 -15.62
CA GLY A 15 -17.75 15.20 -15.20
C GLY A 15 -19.16 15.36 -14.59
N ALA A 16 -19.55 14.46 -13.71
CA ALA A 16 -20.71 14.61 -12.86
C ALA A 16 -20.19 14.63 -11.42
N ALA A 17 -20.54 15.67 -10.67
CA ALA A 17 -20.21 15.83 -9.27
C ALA A 17 -20.84 14.71 -8.42
N THR A 18 -20.36 13.49 -8.56
CA THR A 18 -20.59 12.44 -7.59
C THR A 18 -19.62 12.68 -6.44
N LYS A 19 -20.14 12.81 -5.23
CA LYS A 19 -19.34 12.81 -4.02
C LYS A 19 -18.38 11.65 -4.10
N ILE A 20 -17.09 11.96 -4.33
CA ILE A 20 -16.03 10.98 -4.30
C ILE A 20 -15.96 10.50 -2.85
N GLN A 21 -16.45 9.30 -2.62
CA GLN A 21 -16.21 8.59 -1.36
C GLN A 21 -14.88 7.84 -1.48
N SER A 22 -13.82 8.54 -1.82
CA SER A 22 -12.49 8.03 -1.61
C SER A 22 -12.17 8.25 -0.14
N VAL A 23 -12.33 7.23 0.61
CA VAL A 23 -11.92 7.24 2.00
C VAL A 23 -10.45 6.89 1.99
N ASP A 24 -9.61 7.84 2.37
CA ASP A 24 -8.19 7.61 2.55
C ASP A 24 -8.02 6.71 3.76
N TRP A 25 -7.56 5.51 3.50
CA TRP A 25 -7.34 4.51 4.52
C TRP A 25 -5.85 4.41 4.79
N TRP A 26 -5.43 4.92 5.94
CA TRP A 26 -4.05 4.83 6.38
C TRP A 26 -3.77 3.50 7.05
N THR A 27 -2.66 2.88 6.68
CA THR A 27 -2.18 1.67 7.34
C THR A 27 -1.93 1.94 8.81
N PRO A 28 -2.46 1.12 9.73
CA PRO A 28 -2.30 1.36 11.15
C PRO A 28 -0.86 1.16 11.62
N PRO A 29 -0.40 1.91 12.65
CA PRO A 29 0.98 1.86 13.15
C PRO A 29 1.42 0.45 13.59
N GLU A 30 0.52 -0.37 14.09
CA GLU A 30 0.82 -1.75 14.52
C GLU A 30 1.36 -2.64 13.41
N VAL A 31 1.08 -2.30 12.16
CA VAL A 31 1.67 -3.00 11.00
C VAL A 31 3.17 -2.74 10.95
N PHE A 32 3.58 -1.49 11.11
CA PHE A 32 4.99 -1.10 11.06
C PHE A 32 5.75 -1.58 12.28
N ASP A 33 5.14 -1.56 13.47
CA ASP A 33 5.71 -2.13 14.70
C ASP A 33 6.03 -3.63 14.50
N LYS A 34 5.19 -4.36 13.78
CA LYS A 34 5.39 -5.79 13.51
C LYS A 34 6.37 -6.07 12.38
N LEU A 35 6.44 -5.20 11.38
CA LEU A 35 7.41 -5.33 10.30
C LEU A 35 8.83 -5.02 10.76
N ASP A 36 8.98 -4.11 11.72
CA ASP A 36 10.25 -3.71 12.37
C ASP A 36 11.37 -3.39 11.36
N ILE A 37 11.02 -2.67 10.29
CA ILE A 37 11.98 -2.17 9.30
C ILE A 37 11.70 -0.72 8.93
N GLU A 38 12.74 -0.01 8.51
CA GLU A 38 12.64 1.30 7.89
C GLU A 38 12.61 1.21 6.37
N PHE A 39 11.85 2.11 5.76
CA PHE A 39 11.75 2.28 4.32
C PHE A 39 12.50 3.55 3.89
N ASP A 40 13.04 3.53 2.68
CA ASP A 40 13.65 4.72 2.10
C ASP A 40 12.57 5.66 1.54
N ILE A 41 11.50 5.10 0.98
CA ILE A 41 10.41 5.89 0.38
C ILE A 41 9.05 5.24 0.64
N ASP A 42 8.04 6.06 1.03
CA ASP A 42 6.63 5.76 0.82
C ASP A 42 6.22 6.31 -0.55
N VAL A 43 5.99 5.43 -1.51
CA VAL A 43 5.77 5.82 -2.91
C VAL A 43 4.33 6.26 -3.23
N ALA A 44 3.41 6.13 -2.29
CA ALA A 44 1.99 6.43 -2.47
C ALA A 44 1.37 7.07 -1.22
N ALA A 45 2.09 7.98 -0.59
CA ALA A 45 1.68 8.64 0.63
C ALA A 45 0.54 9.65 0.40
N PRO A 46 -0.29 9.90 1.41
CA PRO A 46 -1.20 11.05 1.40
C PRO A 46 -0.42 12.38 1.41
N ILE A 47 -1.09 13.47 0.99
CA ILE A 47 -0.50 14.81 1.07
C ILE A 47 -0.16 15.11 2.54
N GLY A 48 1.11 15.46 2.78
CA GLY A 48 1.65 15.70 4.11
C GLY A 48 2.24 14.46 4.80
N GLY A 49 2.17 13.30 4.15
CA GLY A 49 2.70 12.05 4.72
C GLY A 49 1.88 11.51 5.89
N VAL A 50 2.38 10.45 6.50
CA VAL A 50 1.81 9.83 7.71
C VAL A 50 2.94 9.64 8.72
N ASP A 51 2.87 10.31 9.87
CA ASP A 51 3.98 10.44 10.82
C ASP A 51 4.53 9.10 11.37
N TRP A 52 3.68 8.06 11.43
CA TRP A 52 4.10 6.75 11.96
C TRP A 52 4.58 5.76 10.89
N ILE A 53 4.52 6.12 9.59
CA ILE A 53 5.14 5.29 8.55
C ILE A 53 6.65 5.56 8.58
N PRO A 54 7.48 4.52 8.85
CA PRO A 54 8.92 4.70 9.03
C PRO A 54 9.63 4.82 7.67
N ALA A 55 9.29 5.84 6.88
CA ALA A 55 9.88 6.16 5.59
C ALA A 55 10.63 7.49 5.64
N LYS A 56 11.83 7.54 5.06
CA LYS A 56 12.70 8.73 5.07
C LYS A 56 12.16 9.86 4.20
N LYS A 57 11.48 9.51 3.11
CA LYS A 57 10.80 10.43 2.19
C LYS A 57 9.51 9.81 1.67
N TYR A 58 8.68 10.61 1.03
CA TYR A 58 7.43 10.11 0.44
C TYR A 58 7.08 10.86 -0.84
N TYR A 59 6.32 10.17 -1.70
CA TYR A 59 5.67 10.76 -2.87
C TYR A 59 4.17 10.78 -2.66
N THR A 60 3.55 11.89 -3.01
CA THR A 60 2.11 12.12 -2.92
C THR A 60 1.46 12.09 -4.29
N GLU A 61 0.15 12.27 -4.37
CA GLU A 61 -0.55 12.43 -5.65
C GLU A 61 -0.05 13.64 -6.46
N LEU A 62 0.48 14.66 -5.78
CA LEU A 62 1.03 15.85 -6.45
C LEU A 62 2.34 15.55 -7.18
N ASP A 63 3.08 14.56 -6.70
CA ASP A 63 4.34 14.12 -7.27
C ASP A 63 4.14 13.07 -8.38
N ASP A 64 3.02 12.35 -8.34
CA ASP A 64 2.74 11.14 -9.12
C ASP A 64 3.83 10.06 -8.94
N GLY A 65 3.75 9.34 -7.83
CA GLY A 65 4.75 8.32 -7.45
C GLY A 65 5.02 7.26 -8.52
N LEU A 66 4.09 7.02 -9.46
CA LEU A 66 4.32 6.13 -10.60
C LEU A 66 5.33 6.68 -11.62
N THR A 67 5.59 7.98 -11.62
CA THR A 67 6.52 8.63 -12.55
C THR A 67 7.86 8.98 -11.93
N GLN A 68 7.94 8.93 -10.58
CA GLN A 68 9.16 9.28 -9.84
C GLN A 68 10.16 8.13 -9.80
N ASP A 69 11.44 8.43 -9.58
CA ASP A 69 12.45 7.41 -9.36
C ASP A 69 12.30 6.79 -7.96
N TRP A 70 12.31 5.47 -7.90
CA TRP A 70 12.29 4.71 -6.65
C TRP A 70 13.71 4.24 -6.34
N GLU A 71 14.15 4.47 -5.11
CA GLU A 71 15.47 4.05 -4.63
C GLU A 71 15.33 3.37 -3.27
N GLY A 72 16.13 2.32 -3.05
CA GLY A 72 16.16 1.59 -1.79
C GLY A 72 14.87 0.81 -1.50
N THR A 73 14.64 0.53 -0.23
CA THR A 73 13.48 -0.25 0.23
C THR A 73 12.23 0.63 0.25
N VAL A 74 11.20 0.28 -0.52
CA VAL A 74 9.97 1.07 -0.62
C VAL A 74 8.81 0.51 0.19
N TRP A 75 8.00 1.40 0.74
CA TRP A 75 6.65 1.12 1.21
C TRP A 75 5.64 1.54 0.15
N MET A 76 4.64 0.70 -0.12
CA MET A 76 3.59 0.99 -1.10
C MET A 76 2.21 0.55 -0.59
N ASN A 77 1.36 1.51 -0.24
CA ASN A 77 -0.08 1.31 -0.07
C ASN A 77 -0.81 2.13 -1.14
N PRO A 78 -0.94 1.61 -2.38
CA PRO A 78 -1.37 2.40 -3.52
C PRO A 78 -2.87 2.65 -3.48
N PRO A 79 -3.38 3.63 -4.24
CA PRO A 79 -4.80 3.78 -4.47
C PRO A 79 -5.40 2.48 -5.02
N TYR A 80 -6.44 1.99 -4.35
CA TYR A 80 -7.10 0.75 -4.76
C TYR A 80 -8.02 0.97 -5.96
N GLY A 81 -8.11 -0.03 -6.84
CA GLY A 81 -8.96 0.02 -8.02
C GLY A 81 -8.21 -0.29 -9.32
N ILE A 82 -8.52 0.43 -10.38
CA ILE A 82 -7.98 0.18 -11.73
C ILE A 82 -6.46 0.35 -11.76
N ALA A 83 -5.92 1.30 -11.02
CA ALA A 83 -4.48 1.58 -10.98
C ALA A 83 -3.64 0.55 -10.22
N THR A 84 -4.23 -0.31 -9.39
CA THR A 84 -3.50 -1.29 -8.58
C THR A 84 -2.52 -2.13 -9.40
N GLY A 85 -2.92 -2.53 -10.62
CA GLY A 85 -2.06 -3.30 -11.51
C GLY A 85 -0.79 -2.55 -11.95
N SER A 86 -0.91 -1.27 -12.28
CA SER A 86 0.25 -0.43 -12.67
C SER A 86 1.22 -0.26 -11.51
N TRP A 87 0.72 -0.02 -10.31
CA TRP A 87 1.51 0.09 -9.09
C TRP A 87 2.26 -1.21 -8.78
N LEU A 88 1.60 -2.36 -8.82
CA LEU A 88 2.25 -3.65 -8.59
C LEU A 88 3.26 -4.02 -9.68
N ASN A 89 2.97 -3.72 -10.96
CA ASN A 89 3.95 -3.92 -12.03
C ASN A 89 5.23 -3.11 -11.78
N ARG A 90 5.09 -1.84 -11.37
CA ARG A 90 6.26 -1.04 -11.03
C ARG A 90 6.97 -1.56 -9.80
N PHE A 91 6.23 -1.97 -8.78
CA PHE A 91 6.77 -2.51 -7.53
C PHE A 91 7.64 -3.75 -7.76
N VAL A 92 7.15 -4.74 -8.48
CA VAL A 92 7.92 -5.97 -8.74
C VAL A 92 9.13 -5.71 -9.63
N LYS A 93 9.05 -4.75 -10.56
CA LYS A 93 10.20 -4.32 -11.36
C LYS A 93 11.25 -3.57 -10.54
N HIS A 94 10.83 -2.82 -9.52
CA HIS A 94 11.76 -2.18 -8.59
C HIS A 94 12.51 -3.23 -7.75
N GLY A 95 11.79 -4.24 -7.24
CA GLY A 95 12.39 -5.43 -6.64
C GLY A 95 12.87 -5.28 -5.20
N ASP A 96 12.54 -4.18 -4.49
CA ASP A 96 12.89 -4.02 -3.07
C ASP A 96 11.80 -3.23 -2.31
N GLY A 97 11.14 -3.87 -1.38
CA GLY A 97 10.12 -3.25 -0.55
C GLY A 97 8.97 -4.15 -0.12
N ILE A 98 7.96 -3.52 0.48
CA ILE A 98 6.70 -4.15 0.87
C ILE A 98 5.52 -3.34 0.32
N ALA A 99 4.61 -4.03 -0.35
CA ALA A 99 3.35 -3.48 -0.81
C ALA A 99 2.18 -4.05 -0.02
N LEU A 100 1.17 -3.23 0.27
CA LEU A 100 -0.09 -3.62 0.87
C LEU A 100 -1.23 -3.39 -0.12
N VAL A 101 -1.95 -4.45 -0.47
CA VAL A 101 -3.07 -4.41 -1.40
C VAL A 101 -4.24 -5.29 -0.90
N PHE A 102 -5.38 -5.22 -1.55
CA PHE A 102 -6.46 -6.16 -1.25
C PHE A 102 -6.12 -7.58 -1.72
N ALA A 103 -6.54 -8.58 -0.94
CA ALA A 103 -6.37 -9.99 -1.27
C ALA A 103 -7.38 -10.45 -2.34
N ARG A 104 -7.27 -9.87 -3.53
CA ARG A 104 -8.12 -10.22 -4.70
C ARG A 104 -7.35 -11.15 -5.63
N THR A 105 -7.33 -12.41 -5.27
CA THR A 105 -6.54 -13.45 -5.95
C THR A 105 -7.09 -13.88 -7.32
N ASP A 106 -8.29 -13.43 -7.67
CA ASP A 106 -8.95 -13.66 -8.97
C ASP A 106 -8.58 -12.61 -10.04
N THR A 107 -7.85 -11.56 -9.66
CA THR A 107 -7.55 -10.44 -10.55
C THR A 107 -6.35 -10.70 -11.46
N ARG A 108 -6.34 -10.04 -12.63
CA ARG A 108 -5.19 -10.12 -13.55
C ARG A 108 -3.90 -9.61 -12.91
N TRP A 109 -3.96 -8.55 -12.11
CA TRP A 109 -2.76 -8.00 -11.49
C TRP A 109 -2.18 -8.93 -10.43
N PHE A 110 -3.00 -9.74 -9.75
CA PHE A 110 -2.49 -10.76 -8.84
C PHE A 110 -1.65 -11.80 -9.59
N HIS A 111 -2.21 -12.36 -10.67
CA HIS A 111 -1.53 -13.39 -11.46
C HIS A 111 -0.35 -12.85 -12.28
N ASN A 112 -0.47 -11.62 -12.80
CA ASN A 112 0.57 -11.07 -13.67
C ASN A 112 1.72 -10.41 -12.90
N TYR A 113 1.48 -9.92 -11.68
CA TYR A 113 2.47 -9.13 -10.94
C TYR A 113 2.72 -9.63 -9.52
N ALA A 114 1.70 -9.79 -8.68
CA ALA A 114 1.93 -10.19 -7.29
C ALA A 114 2.67 -11.53 -7.18
N LEU A 115 2.38 -12.48 -8.07
CA LEU A 115 3.07 -13.78 -8.13
C LEU A 115 4.50 -13.72 -8.70
N GLN A 116 4.97 -12.56 -9.13
CA GLN A 116 6.37 -12.33 -9.53
C GLN A 116 7.24 -11.77 -8.39
N ALA A 117 6.65 -11.51 -7.24
CA ALA A 117 7.36 -11.08 -6.05
C ALA A 117 8.12 -12.25 -5.39
N ASP A 118 8.91 -11.96 -4.37
CA ASP A 118 9.66 -12.97 -3.64
C ASP A 118 8.84 -13.63 -2.52
N ALA A 119 7.82 -12.93 -1.99
CA ALA A 119 6.95 -13.46 -0.96
C ALA A 119 5.58 -12.77 -0.90
N LEU A 120 4.61 -13.50 -0.37
CA LEU A 120 3.26 -13.03 -0.06
C LEU A 120 2.93 -13.32 1.41
N LEU A 121 2.09 -12.46 2.01
CA LEU A 121 1.47 -12.73 3.30
C LEU A 121 -0.01 -12.36 3.25
N PHE A 122 -0.86 -13.33 3.52
CA PHE A 122 -2.30 -13.15 3.68
C PHE A 122 -2.62 -12.85 5.14
N THR A 123 -3.19 -11.67 5.41
CA THR A 123 -3.43 -11.24 6.79
C THR A 123 -4.39 -12.18 7.53
N LYS A 124 -4.07 -12.46 8.79
CA LYS A 124 -5.00 -13.13 9.71
C LYS A 124 -5.96 -12.09 10.28
N GLY A 125 -7.21 -12.17 9.88
CA GLY A 125 -8.22 -11.16 10.21
C GLY A 125 -8.15 -9.93 9.30
N ARG A 126 -8.90 -8.90 9.68
CA ARG A 126 -8.99 -7.63 8.93
C ARG A 126 -8.11 -6.57 9.57
N LEU A 127 -7.32 -5.89 8.78
CA LEU A 127 -6.61 -4.70 9.24
C LEU A 127 -7.63 -3.59 9.57
N LYS A 128 -7.39 -2.89 10.66
CA LYS A 128 -8.18 -1.73 11.07
C LYS A 128 -7.52 -0.47 10.54
N PHE A 129 -7.85 -0.12 9.32
CA PHE A 129 -7.33 1.10 8.72
C PHE A 129 -7.84 2.35 9.43
N ILE A 130 -7.03 3.39 9.47
CA ILE A 130 -7.36 4.66 10.09
C ILE A 130 -7.93 5.59 9.01
N ASN A 131 -9.10 6.18 9.32
CA ASN A 131 -9.68 7.25 8.52
C ASN A 131 -9.34 8.59 9.16
N PRO A 132 -8.47 9.40 8.53
CA PRO A 132 -8.04 10.67 9.12
C PRO A 132 -9.14 11.74 9.20
N GLU A 133 -10.13 11.69 8.28
CA GLU A 133 -11.22 12.67 8.27
C GLU A 133 -12.20 12.46 9.43
N ARG A 134 -12.40 11.21 9.82
CA ARG A 134 -13.37 10.83 10.86
C ARG A 134 -12.72 10.56 12.21
N ASN A 135 -11.39 10.53 12.26
CA ASN A 135 -10.64 10.04 13.42
C ASN A 135 -11.17 8.69 13.94
N ASP A 136 -11.47 7.81 13.00
CA ASP A 136 -12.13 6.52 13.23
C ASP A 136 -11.32 5.40 12.56
N THR A 137 -11.55 4.18 13.01
CA THR A 137 -10.96 2.98 12.40
C THR A 137 -12.05 2.17 11.70
N SER A 138 -11.75 1.67 10.52
CA SER A 138 -12.67 0.78 9.81
C SER A 138 -11.94 -0.40 9.19
N THR A 139 -12.64 -1.49 9.08
CA THR A 139 -12.16 -2.67 8.39
C THR A 139 -12.58 -2.63 6.93
N SER A 140 -11.66 -2.94 6.03
CA SER A 140 -12.00 -3.06 4.60
C SER A 140 -12.97 -4.23 4.35
N ALA A 141 -13.75 -4.14 3.28
CA ALA A 141 -14.63 -5.23 2.85
C ALA A 141 -13.84 -6.47 2.38
N SER A 142 -12.60 -6.27 1.92
CA SER A 142 -11.71 -7.34 1.47
C SER A 142 -10.63 -7.64 2.51
N GLY A 143 -10.07 -8.86 2.52
CA GLY A 143 -8.82 -9.18 3.20
C GLY A 143 -7.66 -8.37 2.63
N SER A 144 -6.57 -8.30 3.38
CA SER A 144 -5.35 -7.64 2.94
C SER A 144 -4.29 -8.65 2.55
N LEU A 145 -3.45 -8.26 1.60
CA LEU A 145 -2.32 -9.02 1.08
C LEU A 145 -1.10 -8.13 1.14
N PHE A 146 -0.05 -8.60 1.79
CA PHE A 146 1.28 -8.03 1.68
C PHE A 146 2.07 -8.75 0.59
N VAL A 147 2.78 -7.98 -0.21
CA VAL A 147 3.67 -8.44 -1.29
C VAL A 147 5.05 -7.93 -0.98
N ALA A 148 6.06 -8.80 -0.92
CA ALA A 148 7.43 -8.40 -0.59
C ALA A 148 8.40 -8.77 -1.71
N CYS A 149 9.32 -7.85 -2.00
CA CYS A 149 10.47 -8.05 -2.86
C CYS A 149 11.75 -7.65 -2.11
N GLY A 150 12.84 -8.38 -2.36
CA GLY A 150 14.12 -8.18 -1.67
C GLY A 150 14.19 -8.86 -0.31
N GLU A 151 15.36 -9.43 0.01
CA GLU A 151 15.55 -10.31 1.16
C GLU A 151 15.24 -9.64 2.50
N LYS A 152 15.59 -8.36 2.66
CA LYS A 152 15.27 -7.58 3.87
C LYS A 152 13.76 -7.52 4.11
N SER A 153 12.99 -7.19 3.08
CA SER A 153 11.53 -7.07 3.12
C SER A 153 10.85 -8.41 3.32
N VAL A 154 11.35 -9.46 2.66
CA VAL A 154 10.85 -10.84 2.82
C VAL A 154 11.02 -11.32 4.26
N ASN A 155 12.21 -11.14 4.84
CA ASN A 155 12.50 -11.56 6.23
C ASN A 155 11.65 -10.78 7.25
N ALA A 156 11.48 -9.48 7.06
CA ALA A 156 10.61 -8.67 7.91
C ALA A 156 9.16 -9.16 7.84
N LEU A 157 8.67 -9.44 6.65
CA LEU A 157 7.31 -9.93 6.46
C LEU A 157 7.10 -11.32 7.08
N GLU A 158 8.07 -12.23 6.91
CA GLU A 158 8.04 -13.57 7.51
C GLU A 158 7.97 -13.54 9.04
N GLN A 159 8.75 -12.63 9.66
CA GLN A 159 8.83 -12.50 11.11
C GLN A 159 7.69 -11.69 11.73
N SER A 160 6.93 -10.96 10.93
CA SER A 160 5.91 -10.01 11.39
C SER A 160 4.74 -10.65 12.17
N GLY A 161 4.45 -11.92 11.92
CA GLY A 161 3.30 -12.58 12.53
C GLY A 161 1.93 -12.02 12.09
N LEU A 162 1.89 -11.22 11.00
CA LEU A 162 0.66 -10.59 10.52
C LEU A 162 -0.34 -11.56 9.89
N GLY A 163 0.10 -12.75 9.51
CA GLY A 163 -0.77 -13.73 8.87
C GLY A 163 -0.03 -14.96 8.33
N TRP A 164 -0.59 -15.53 7.28
CA TRP A 164 0.00 -16.69 6.62
C TRP A 164 0.98 -16.22 5.54
N PHE A 165 2.25 -16.54 5.75
CA PHE A 165 3.37 -16.17 4.88
C PHE A 165 3.69 -17.31 3.91
N ILE A 166 4.08 -16.96 2.69
CA ILE A 166 4.60 -17.88 1.68
C ILE A 166 5.73 -17.19 0.91
N ARG A 167 6.88 -17.85 0.80
CA ARG A 167 7.95 -17.48 -0.11
C ARG A 167 7.67 -18.11 -1.48
N LEU A 168 7.78 -17.34 -2.55
CA LEU A 168 7.52 -17.77 -3.94
C LEU A 168 8.77 -18.27 -4.64
#